data_50354998ed34142640cd69b4849aaff5
#
_entry.id   50354998ed34142640cd69b4849aaff5
#
_cell.length_a   1.000
_cell.length_b   1.000
_cell.length_c   1.000
_cell.angle_alpha   90.00
_cell.angle_beta   90.00
_cell.angle_gamma   90.00
#
_symmetry.space_group_name_H-M   'P 1'
#
loop_
_entity.id
_entity.type
_entity.pdbx_description
1 polymer ?
#
loop_
_entity_poly.entity_id
_entity_poly.type
_entity_poly.pdbx_seq_one_letter_code
_entity_poly.pdbx_strand_id
1 'polypeptide(L)'
;RSLVGSEMCIRDMQEKSVWKWTGTYFQYYDENGNLETIAQLEAKAKAAGTYTGYFKINEDYYCLDSEGKPQTGEITLTVNGESNLYYFDPASSDIPGKMFHNGWLRSDTTKGERWLYFKKGNVPADIGKYYKRGVVATAIPEKGTGDYLLDANGYVLKSVMKKAQNGAYYCTDSNGQIYRNKLVKYGNFRYYFGSNGKRATWTKRWAKAGDHYYYFGSTPGRVVEKHGWQKLVSTSGKFLGWLYFDSKGNHYTDKWTSAGYYFKPSGKLASGLTEIDGKKYIFESSTSAEHKGKVYKSTMVRYKKKWYIASSKGSLYKSGWRKYSGNYYYLKECVVQTNQFMKKNGVNGYLDANGKYTRGWVIVSNAKNLVRYIDPSGNGFARNKSMRVNGILYYFDSNGYRITDLTNRYRGPYSVQVDRVNGVMTVYADSARTIPVKTIRVSVGLAGTPTPTGNFTLSRSLRWQPLMGPSWGQYGTHVDGAGQGGIFVHSVACGQANSYNLPAVEYNKLGSPASHGCIRTCVADAKWVYENCNGAPISIIDGKYKADDAMKGPLGKKALTPLRGAANFDPTDPAV
;
A
#
# COMPACT_ATOMS: atom_id res chain seq x y z
N ARG A 1 -7.24 -65.92 91.71
CA ARG A 1 -5.83 -65.45 91.65
C ARG A 1 -5.86 -64.13 90.91
N SER A 2 -5.78 -63.11 91.63
CA SER A 2 -5.00 -61.91 91.70
C SER A 2 -4.10 -61.67 90.51
N LEU A 3 -4.26 -60.55 89.90
CA LEU A 3 -3.14 -59.69 89.44
C LEU A 3 -3.52 -58.26 89.67
N VAL A 4 -2.83 -57.68 90.60
CA VAL A 4 -2.76 -56.25 90.89
C VAL A 4 -2.30 -55.50 89.70
N GLY A 5 -3.00 -54.43 89.33
CA GLY A 5 -2.69 -53.52 88.29
C GLY A 5 -1.39 -52.72 88.58
N SER A 6 -0.74 -52.36 87.61
CA SER A 6 0.18 -51.24 87.63
C SER A 6 -0.58 -50.00 87.20
N GLU A 7 -0.84 -49.11 88.13
CA GLU A 7 -1.04 -47.71 87.82
C GLU A 7 0.24 -47.20 87.13
N MET A 8 0.15 -47.19 85.83
CA MET A 8 1.18 -46.52 85.07
C MET A 8 0.87 -45.04 85.17
N CYS A 9 1.60 -44.36 86.02
CA CYS A 9 1.68 -42.91 86.04
C CYS A 9 1.90 -42.43 84.56
N ILE A 10 0.86 -41.94 83.96
CA ILE A 10 1.05 -41.06 82.86
C ILE A 10 1.72 -39.83 83.43
N ARG A 11 3.01 -39.80 83.41
CA ARG A 11 3.75 -38.54 83.53
C ARG A 11 3.14 -37.61 82.56
N ASP A 12 2.60 -36.52 83.06
CA ASP A 12 2.22 -35.33 82.23
C ASP A 12 3.44 -35.05 81.37
N MET A 13 3.30 -35.40 80.08
CA MET A 13 4.24 -34.89 79.10
C MET A 13 3.97 -33.39 79.02
N GLN A 14 4.78 -32.65 79.73
CA GLN A 14 4.76 -31.20 79.77
C GLN A 14 4.81 -30.70 78.33
N GLU A 15 3.74 -30.11 77.87
CA GLU A 15 3.63 -29.53 76.50
C GLU A 15 4.75 -28.46 76.43
N LYS A 16 5.63 -28.58 75.39
CA LYS A 16 6.80 -27.71 75.23
C LYS A 16 6.79 -27.05 73.89
N SER A 17 7.10 -25.77 73.85
CA SER A 17 7.11 -24.94 72.63
C SER A 17 5.78 -25.03 71.84
N VAL A 18 4.67 -24.97 72.56
CA VAL A 18 3.35 -25.26 71.95
C VAL A 18 2.30 -24.25 72.41
N TRP A 19 1.45 -23.88 71.43
CA TRP A 19 0.23 -23.15 71.70
C TRP A 19 -0.93 -24.09 71.96
N LYS A 20 -1.70 -23.82 73.03
CA LYS A 20 -2.87 -24.59 73.39
C LYS A 20 -4.11 -23.71 73.39
N TRP A 21 -5.15 -24.15 72.69
CA TRP A 21 -6.48 -23.52 72.73
C TRP A 21 -7.31 -24.08 73.89
N THR A 22 -7.77 -23.21 74.74
CA THR A 22 -8.55 -23.61 75.92
C THR A 22 -10.06 -23.66 75.65
N GLY A 23 -10.52 -23.30 74.45
CA GLY A 23 -11.92 -23.06 74.14
C GLY A 23 -12.28 -21.58 74.17
N THR A 24 -11.46 -20.72 74.74
CA THR A 24 -11.73 -19.30 74.92
C THR A 24 -10.53 -18.41 74.62
N TYR A 25 -9.31 -18.87 74.96
CA TYR A 25 -8.08 -18.15 74.78
C TYR A 25 -6.90 -19.10 74.49
N PHE A 26 -5.79 -18.57 73.95
CA PHE A 26 -4.58 -19.32 73.72
C PHE A 26 -3.61 -19.20 74.91
N GLN A 27 -2.95 -20.32 75.22
CA GLN A 27 -1.84 -20.41 76.16
C GLN A 27 -0.61 -20.89 75.38
N TYR A 28 0.55 -20.34 75.71
CA TYR A 28 1.86 -20.81 75.21
C TYR A 28 2.73 -21.37 76.32
N TYR A 29 3.23 -22.55 76.07
CA TYR A 29 4.18 -23.18 76.94
C TYR A 29 5.55 -23.17 76.29
N ASP A 30 6.58 -22.68 77.01
CA ASP A 30 7.97 -22.59 76.53
C ASP A 30 8.62 -23.96 76.36
N GLU A 31 9.91 -23.99 76.01
CA GLU A 31 10.73 -25.20 75.84
C GLU A 31 10.89 -25.99 77.11
N ASN A 32 10.69 -25.36 78.24
CA ASN A 32 10.75 -25.98 79.56
C ASN A 32 9.38 -26.42 80.09
N GLY A 33 8.28 -26.08 79.33
CA GLY A 33 6.94 -26.35 79.73
C GLY A 33 6.32 -25.30 80.67
N ASN A 34 6.95 -24.13 80.85
CA ASN A 34 6.40 -23.06 81.66
C ASN A 34 5.40 -22.22 80.82
N LEU A 35 4.29 -21.81 81.47
CA LEU A 35 3.32 -20.91 80.86
C LEU A 35 3.90 -19.51 80.72
N GLU A 36 3.91 -18.96 79.50
CA GLU A 36 4.28 -17.58 79.21
C GLU A 36 3.08 -16.70 78.93
N THR A 37 3.12 -15.50 79.49
CA THR A 37 2.09 -14.49 79.21
C THR A 37 2.33 -13.88 77.83
N ILE A 38 1.22 -13.34 77.22
CA ILE A 38 1.28 -12.63 75.91
C ILE A 38 2.34 -11.50 75.99
N ALA A 39 2.37 -10.74 77.08
CA ALA A 39 3.35 -9.65 77.29
C ALA A 39 4.79 -10.14 77.25
N GLN A 40 5.07 -11.32 77.82
CA GLN A 40 6.44 -11.93 77.81
C GLN A 40 6.81 -12.34 76.35
N LEU A 41 5.86 -12.95 75.62
CA LEU A 41 6.05 -13.35 74.21
C LEU A 41 6.28 -12.15 73.33
N GLU A 42 5.50 -11.09 73.50
CA GLU A 42 5.72 -9.83 72.77
C GLU A 42 7.09 -9.19 73.07
N ALA A 43 7.46 -9.17 74.33
CA ALA A 43 8.78 -8.63 74.77
C ALA A 43 9.94 -9.43 74.13
N LYS A 44 9.87 -10.76 74.11
CA LYS A 44 10.80 -11.61 73.39
C LYS A 44 10.85 -11.33 71.89
N ALA A 45 9.72 -11.26 71.25
CA ALA A 45 9.62 -10.95 69.80
C ALA A 45 10.16 -9.56 69.46
N LYS A 46 9.89 -8.55 70.29
CA LYS A 46 10.45 -7.19 70.15
C LYS A 46 12.00 -7.20 70.35
N ALA A 47 12.49 -7.90 71.30
CA ALA A 47 13.93 -8.03 71.53
C ALA A 47 14.63 -8.75 70.36
N ALA A 48 13.97 -9.75 69.78
CA ALA A 48 14.46 -10.49 68.61
C ALA A 48 14.26 -9.75 67.29
N GLY A 49 13.59 -8.60 67.25
CA GLY A 49 13.25 -7.85 66.03
C GLY A 49 12.19 -8.54 65.14
N THR A 50 11.46 -9.50 65.68
CA THR A 50 10.46 -10.32 64.91
C THR A 50 9.02 -9.98 65.23
N TYR A 51 8.77 -8.98 66.09
CA TYR A 51 7.44 -8.59 66.49
C TYR A 51 6.60 -8.02 65.32
N THR A 52 5.44 -8.64 65.06
CA THR A 52 4.53 -8.27 63.96
C THR A 52 3.20 -7.72 64.47
N GLY A 53 2.95 -7.72 65.80
CA GLY A 53 1.67 -7.37 66.40
C GLY A 53 0.65 -8.53 66.37
N TYR A 54 1.02 -9.68 65.83
CA TYR A 54 0.25 -10.92 65.83
C TYR A 54 1.14 -12.14 65.96
N PHE A 55 0.56 -13.24 66.29
CA PHE A 55 1.25 -14.51 66.52
C PHE A 55 0.91 -15.54 65.44
N LYS A 56 1.93 -16.28 64.96
CA LYS A 56 1.72 -17.49 64.16
C LYS A 56 1.44 -18.64 65.14
N ILE A 57 0.24 -19.21 65.05
CA ILE A 57 -0.19 -20.34 65.87
C ILE A 57 -0.57 -21.46 64.91
N ASN A 58 0.19 -22.55 64.94
CA ASN A 58 0.16 -23.57 63.89
C ASN A 58 0.38 -22.96 62.48
N GLU A 59 -0.57 -23.13 61.59
CA GLU A 59 -0.49 -22.58 60.23
C GLU A 59 -1.19 -21.22 60.06
N ASP A 60 -1.80 -20.71 61.14
CA ASP A 60 -2.65 -19.53 61.11
C ASP A 60 -2.09 -18.36 61.91
N TYR A 61 -2.64 -17.18 61.75
CA TYR A 61 -2.18 -15.97 62.42
C TYR A 61 -3.29 -15.34 63.23
N TYR A 62 -3.03 -14.92 64.48
CA TYR A 62 -3.99 -14.36 65.43
C TYR A 62 -3.43 -13.09 66.09
N CYS A 63 -4.29 -12.10 66.28
CA CYS A 63 -4.02 -10.98 67.16
C CYS A 63 -4.65 -11.31 68.52
N LEU A 64 -3.81 -11.34 69.57
CA LEU A 64 -4.27 -11.73 70.91
C LEU A 64 -4.32 -10.49 71.82
N ASP A 65 -5.25 -10.45 72.76
CA ASP A 65 -5.18 -9.49 73.88
C ASP A 65 -4.21 -9.99 74.97
N SER A 66 -4.10 -9.23 76.03
CA SER A 66 -3.20 -9.55 77.15
C SER A 66 -3.54 -10.88 77.88
N GLU A 67 -4.75 -11.35 77.74
CA GLU A 67 -5.27 -12.60 78.31
C GLU A 67 -5.10 -13.80 77.35
N GLY A 68 -4.65 -13.55 76.09
CA GLY A 68 -4.54 -14.57 75.06
C GLY A 68 -5.82 -14.82 74.29
N LYS A 69 -6.81 -13.97 74.40
CA LYS A 69 -8.08 -14.07 73.69
C LYS A 69 -7.93 -13.50 72.29
N PRO A 70 -8.33 -14.21 71.21
CA PRO A 70 -8.27 -13.71 69.86
C PRO A 70 -9.15 -12.48 69.68
N GLN A 71 -8.54 -11.43 69.15
CA GLN A 71 -9.25 -10.23 68.70
C GLN A 71 -9.81 -10.45 67.29
N THR A 72 -10.96 -9.85 66.98
CA THR A 72 -11.67 -10.06 65.72
C THR A 72 -12.03 -8.72 65.04
N GLY A 73 -12.29 -8.77 63.74
CA GLY A 73 -12.69 -7.61 62.91
C GLY A 73 -11.47 -6.87 62.32
N GLU A 74 -11.65 -5.60 62.01
CA GLU A 74 -10.63 -4.71 61.48
C GLU A 74 -9.73 -4.17 62.60
N ILE A 75 -8.50 -4.52 62.61
CA ILE A 75 -7.53 -4.11 63.64
C ILE A 75 -6.34 -3.37 62.97
N THR A 76 -6.05 -2.19 63.49
CA THR A 76 -4.85 -1.45 63.06
C THR A 76 -3.71 -1.79 64.03
N LEU A 77 -2.70 -2.45 63.54
CA LEU A 77 -1.47 -2.75 64.29
C LEU A 77 -0.35 -1.80 63.91
N THR A 78 0.29 -1.23 64.91
CA THR A 78 1.47 -0.35 64.73
C THR A 78 2.72 -1.08 65.14
N VAL A 79 3.59 -1.32 64.19
CA VAL A 79 4.87 -2.04 64.42
C VAL A 79 6.00 -1.21 63.83
N ASN A 80 7.02 -0.93 64.62
CA ASN A 80 8.18 -0.11 64.20
C ASN A 80 7.80 1.26 63.63
N GLY A 81 6.73 1.89 64.16
CA GLY A 81 6.22 3.19 63.71
C GLY A 81 5.32 3.15 62.45
N GLU A 82 5.15 2.00 61.85
CA GLU A 82 4.22 1.80 60.72
C GLU A 82 2.89 1.23 61.18
N SER A 83 1.79 1.90 60.85
CA SER A 83 0.41 1.44 61.13
C SER A 83 -0.19 0.78 59.90
N ASN A 84 -0.58 -0.48 60.05
CA ASN A 84 -1.22 -1.25 58.98
C ASN A 84 -2.55 -1.84 59.44
N LEU A 85 -3.55 -1.90 58.52
CA LEU A 85 -4.84 -2.53 58.77
C LEU A 85 -4.78 -4.01 58.45
N TYR A 86 -5.34 -4.81 59.34
CA TYR A 86 -5.52 -6.27 59.23
C TYR A 86 -6.96 -6.61 59.48
N TYR A 87 -7.42 -7.78 59.04
CA TYR A 87 -8.72 -8.31 59.36
C TYR A 87 -8.58 -9.70 59.96
N PHE A 88 -9.21 -9.88 61.12
CA PHE A 88 -9.27 -11.14 61.85
C PHE A 88 -10.71 -11.62 61.85
N ASP A 89 -10.97 -12.77 61.24
CA ASP A 89 -12.32 -13.25 60.92
C ASP A 89 -13.07 -13.70 62.19
N PRO A 90 -14.17 -13.02 62.55
CA PRO A 90 -14.97 -13.43 63.70
C PRO A 90 -15.77 -14.73 63.45
N ALA A 91 -15.93 -15.15 62.19
CA ALA A 91 -16.73 -16.31 61.79
C ALA A 91 -15.87 -17.53 61.37
N SER A 92 -14.55 -17.51 61.62
CA SER A 92 -13.70 -18.68 61.35
C SER A 92 -14.17 -19.89 62.16
N SER A 93 -14.23 -21.08 61.51
CA SER A 93 -15.05 -22.23 61.93
C SER A 93 -14.66 -22.88 63.26
N ASP A 94 -13.36 -22.84 63.62
CA ASP A 94 -12.86 -23.57 64.79
C ASP A 94 -12.42 -22.63 65.91
N ILE A 95 -11.68 -21.61 65.58
CA ILE A 95 -11.20 -20.58 66.49
C ILE A 95 -11.44 -19.22 65.85
N PRO A 96 -12.28 -18.35 66.47
CA PRO A 96 -12.50 -17.01 65.94
C PRO A 96 -11.22 -16.17 65.92
N GLY A 97 -11.13 -15.19 65.03
CA GLY A 97 -9.98 -14.28 64.98
C GLY A 97 -8.79 -14.77 64.16
N LYS A 98 -9.00 -15.72 63.27
CA LYS A 98 -8.02 -16.12 62.28
C LYS A 98 -7.79 -14.99 61.30
N MET A 99 -6.54 -14.61 61.04
CA MET A 99 -6.18 -13.53 60.12
C MET A 99 -6.64 -13.86 58.70
N PHE A 100 -7.39 -12.94 58.09
CA PHE A 100 -7.71 -13.01 56.66
C PHE A 100 -6.51 -12.50 55.85
N HIS A 101 -5.99 -13.30 54.97
CA HIS A 101 -4.87 -12.94 54.09
C HIS A 101 -5.06 -13.55 52.67
N ASN A 102 -4.40 -12.95 51.65
CA ASN A 102 -4.44 -13.41 50.29
C ASN A 102 -5.82 -13.38 49.63
N GLY A 103 -6.47 -12.24 49.64
CA GLY A 103 -7.74 -12.12 48.92
C GLY A 103 -8.51 -10.83 49.16
N TRP A 104 -9.70 -10.83 48.61
CA TRP A 104 -10.67 -9.75 48.75
C TRP A 104 -11.62 -10.05 49.89
N LEU A 105 -11.86 -9.06 50.72
CA LEU A 105 -12.89 -9.05 51.73
C LEU A 105 -13.90 -7.93 51.45
N ARG A 106 -15.20 -8.27 51.42
CA ARG A 106 -16.25 -7.29 51.38
C ARG A 106 -16.55 -6.77 52.78
N SER A 107 -16.51 -5.47 52.97
CA SER A 107 -16.74 -4.79 54.22
C SER A 107 -17.63 -3.56 53.97
N ASP A 108 -18.90 -3.79 53.68
CA ASP A 108 -19.86 -2.71 53.38
C ASP A 108 -20.10 -1.85 54.63
N THR A 109 -20.18 -0.55 54.42
CA THR A 109 -20.47 0.41 55.50
C THR A 109 -21.65 1.31 55.06
N THR A 110 -22.11 2.16 55.97
CA THR A 110 -23.12 3.20 55.67
C THR A 110 -22.66 4.18 54.59
N LYS A 111 -21.35 4.26 54.31
CA LYS A 111 -20.75 5.07 53.23
C LYS A 111 -20.78 4.38 51.86
N GLY A 112 -21.12 3.11 51.79
CA GLY A 112 -21.25 2.36 50.56
C GLY A 112 -20.44 1.08 50.52
N GLU A 113 -20.33 0.54 49.32
CA GLU A 113 -19.63 -0.70 49.01
C GLU A 113 -18.13 -0.56 49.21
N ARG A 114 -17.56 -1.38 50.08
CA ARG A 114 -16.14 -1.34 50.45
C ARG A 114 -15.51 -2.71 50.23
N TRP A 115 -14.39 -2.74 49.56
CA TRP A 115 -13.60 -3.93 49.29
C TRP A 115 -12.15 -3.75 49.77
N LEU A 116 -11.71 -4.66 50.62
CA LEU A 116 -10.36 -4.67 51.16
C LEU A 116 -9.58 -5.82 50.54
N TYR A 117 -8.39 -5.56 50.07
CA TYR A 117 -7.48 -6.61 49.59
C TYR A 117 -6.34 -6.79 50.56
N PHE A 118 -6.19 -7.98 51.08
CA PHE A 118 -5.13 -8.35 52.00
C PHE A 118 -4.06 -9.17 51.26
N LYS A 119 -2.80 -8.82 51.45
CA LYS A 119 -1.67 -9.47 50.79
C LYS A 119 -1.44 -10.87 51.30
N LYS A 120 -0.99 -11.78 50.44
CA LYS A 120 -0.46 -13.07 50.84
C LYS A 120 0.83 -12.90 51.68
N GLY A 121 1.71 -11.94 51.28
CA GLY A 121 3.01 -11.72 51.86
C GLY A 121 3.97 -12.90 51.68
N ASN A 122 5.27 -12.61 51.53
CA ASN A 122 6.32 -13.62 51.44
C ASN A 122 7.18 -13.63 52.72
N VAL A 123 7.01 -12.65 53.58
CA VAL A 123 7.67 -12.53 54.89
C VAL A 123 6.64 -12.21 55.97
N PRO A 124 6.82 -12.66 57.20
CA PRO A 124 5.84 -12.48 58.27
C PRO A 124 5.34 -11.05 58.41
N ALA A 125 6.20 -10.06 58.31
CA ALA A 125 5.83 -8.65 58.44
C ALA A 125 4.87 -8.12 57.34
N ASP A 126 4.67 -8.85 56.24
CA ASP A 126 3.80 -8.44 55.12
C ASP A 126 2.54 -9.28 54.97
N ILE A 127 2.42 -10.38 55.68
CA ILE A 127 1.28 -11.27 55.60
C ILE A 127 0.05 -10.55 56.17
N GLY A 128 -1.07 -10.61 55.43
CA GLY A 128 -2.36 -10.05 55.85
C GLY A 128 -2.45 -8.53 55.88
N LYS A 129 -1.44 -7.78 55.44
CA LYS A 129 -1.51 -6.32 55.36
C LYS A 129 -2.55 -5.90 54.33
N TYR A 130 -3.40 -4.95 54.69
CA TYR A 130 -4.28 -4.27 53.74
C TYR A 130 -3.49 -3.51 52.66
N TYR A 131 -3.82 -3.79 51.42
CA TYR A 131 -3.20 -3.09 50.30
C TYR A 131 -3.89 -1.74 50.09
N LYS A 132 -3.39 -0.71 50.73
CA LYS A 132 -4.04 0.63 50.84
C LYS A 132 -4.17 1.40 49.54
N ARG A 133 -3.67 0.95 48.38
CA ARG A 133 -3.43 1.89 47.30
C ARG A 133 -3.71 1.35 45.90
N GLY A 134 -4.54 2.07 45.16
CA GLY A 134 -4.46 2.16 43.71
C GLY A 134 -5.43 1.31 42.92
N VAL A 135 -5.16 1.27 41.65
CA VAL A 135 -5.83 0.42 40.67
C VAL A 135 -5.55 -1.02 41.00
N VAL A 136 -6.57 -1.78 41.24
CA VAL A 136 -6.42 -3.21 41.47
C VAL A 136 -6.73 -3.94 40.16
N ALA A 137 -5.73 -4.63 39.66
CA ALA A 137 -5.80 -5.28 38.34
C ALA A 137 -6.50 -6.65 38.37
N THR A 138 -7.25 -7.00 39.41
CA THR A 138 -7.87 -8.32 39.53
C THR A 138 -9.37 -8.23 39.79
N ALA A 139 -10.10 -9.16 39.22
CA ALA A 139 -11.54 -9.29 39.43
C ALA A 139 -11.88 -9.32 40.93
N ILE A 140 -12.69 -8.38 41.39
CA ILE A 140 -13.29 -8.42 42.72
C ILE A 140 -14.33 -9.56 42.68
N PRO A 141 -14.33 -10.50 43.64
CA PRO A 141 -15.34 -11.55 43.72
C PRO A 141 -16.75 -10.94 43.65
N GLU A 142 -17.71 -11.65 43.07
CA GLU A 142 -19.11 -11.23 42.90
C GLU A 142 -19.34 -10.08 41.88
N LYS A 143 -18.28 -9.38 41.41
CA LYS A 143 -18.38 -8.27 40.43
C LYS A 143 -18.01 -8.66 39.00
N GLY A 144 -17.61 -9.91 38.78
CA GLY A 144 -17.16 -10.40 37.47
C GLY A 144 -15.73 -10.00 37.13
N THR A 145 -15.30 -10.29 35.88
CA THR A 145 -13.95 -9.97 35.40
C THR A 145 -13.85 -8.49 35.07
N GLY A 146 -13.06 -7.74 35.80
CA GLY A 146 -12.81 -6.33 35.54
C GLY A 146 -11.86 -5.70 36.53
N ASP A 147 -11.33 -4.54 36.18
CA ASP A 147 -10.52 -3.76 37.10
C ASP A 147 -11.35 -2.65 37.71
N TYR A 148 -11.12 -2.40 38.97
CA TYR A 148 -11.86 -1.42 39.76
C TYR A 148 -10.90 -0.39 40.34
N LEU A 149 -11.37 0.85 40.53
CA LEU A 149 -10.64 1.90 41.20
C LEU A 149 -11.18 2.05 42.61
N LEU A 150 -10.32 1.87 43.60
CA LEU A 150 -10.65 2.05 45.00
C LEU A 150 -10.01 3.34 45.53
N ASP A 151 -10.64 3.98 46.50
CA ASP A 151 -10.01 5.03 47.27
C ASP A 151 -9.05 4.48 48.33
N ALA A 152 -8.40 5.34 49.14
CA ALA A 152 -7.46 4.96 50.16
C ALA A 152 -8.09 4.11 51.29
N ASN A 153 -9.39 4.13 51.41
CA ASN A 153 -10.14 3.40 52.43
C ASN A 153 -10.81 2.13 51.89
N GLY A 154 -10.60 1.80 50.62
CA GLY A 154 -11.16 0.61 49.98
C GLY A 154 -12.57 0.81 49.34
N TYR A 155 -13.11 2.00 49.34
CA TYR A 155 -14.42 2.25 48.70
C TYR A 155 -14.28 2.23 47.19
N VAL A 156 -15.18 1.52 46.52
CA VAL A 156 -15.25 1.47 45.07
C VAL A 156 -15.65 2.85 44.52
N LEU A 157 -14.80 3.43 43.72
CA LEU A 157 -15.04 4.71 43.08
C LEU A 157 -15.87 4.52 41.81
N LYS A 158 -17.08 5.06 41.78
CA LYS A 158 -18.05 4.92 40.68
C LYS A 158 -18.21 6.26 39.94
N SER A 159 -18.29 6.20 38.60
CA SER A 159 -18.54 7.36 37.72
C SER A 159 -17.56 8.55 37.96
N VAL A 160 -16.31 8.27 38.24
CA VAL A 160 -15.29 9.29 38.51
C VAL A 160 -14.07 9.16 37.61
N MET A 161 -13.40 10.28 37.37
CA MET A 161 -12.04 10.30 36.81
C MET A 161 -11.08 10.77 37.89
N LYS A 162 -10.16 9.93 38.31
CA LYS A 162 -9.24 10.23 39.41
C LYS A 162 -7.81 9.80 39.09
N LYS A 163 -6.85 10.53 39.63
CA LYS A 163 -5.44 10.18 39.60
C LYS A 163 -5.17 9.13 40.66
N ALA A 164 -4.67 7.98 40.26
CA ALA A 164 -4.23 6.92 41.14
C ALA A 164 -2.81 7.20 41.66
N GLN A 165 -2.34 6.42 42.62
CA GLN A 165 -1.03 6.61 43.21
C GLN A 165 0.14 6.39 42.24
N ASN A 166 -0.04 5.53 41.23
CA ASN A 166 0.95 5.34 40.17
C ASN A 166 1.07 6.56 39.21
N GLY A 167 0.44 7.70 39.56
CA GLY A 167 0.46 8.93 38.80
C GLY A 167 -0.48 8.97 37.59
N ALA A 168 -1.10 7.86 37.22
CA ALA A 168 -2.00 7.79 36.06
C ALA A 168 -3.43 8.16 36.44
N TYR A 169 -4.18 8.72 35.46
CA TYR A 169 -5.61 8.95 35.61
C TYR A 169 -6.39 7.75 35.08
N TYR A 170 -7.44 7.37 35.79
CA TYR A 170 -8.41 6.34 35.41
C TYR A 170 -9.82 6.92 35.47
N CYS A 171 -10.72 6.31 34.73
CA CYS A 171 -12.14 6.65 34.78
C CYS A 171 -12.95 5.39 34.97
N THR A 172 -13.94 5.45 35.85
CA THR A 172 -14.82 4.31 36.17
C THR A 172 -16.24 4.54 35.68
N ASP A 173 -16.94 3.46 35.41
CA ASP A 173 -18.36 3.46 35.10
C ASP A 173 -19.23 3.51 36.37
N SER A 174 -20.56 3.39 36.20
CA SER A 174 -21.52 3.39 37.29
C SER A 174 -21.36 2.19 38.27
N ASN A 175 -20.70 1.11 37.83
CA ASN A 175 -20.40 -0.05 38.64
C ASN A 175 -19.03 0.01 39.29
N GLY A 176 -18.24 1.06 38.99
CA GLY A 176 -16.87 1.25 39.46
C GLY A 176 -15.81 0.56 38.61
N GLN A 177 -16.20 -0.06 37.49
CA GLN A 177 -15.26 -0.74 36.60
C GLN A 177 -14.49 0.28 35.76
N ILE A 178 -13.17 0.05 35.60
CA ILE A 178 -12.28 0.95 34.85
C ILE A 178 -12.54 0.82 33.34
N TYR A 179 -12.74 1.94 32.66
CA TYR A 179 -12.83 1.97 31.21
C TYR A 179 -11.49 1.64 30.56
N ARG A 180 -11.52 0.75 29.56
CA ARG A 180 -10.38 0.34 28.74
C ARG A 180 -10.68 0.49 27.25
N ASN A 181 -9.67 0.82 26.47
CA ASN A 181 -9.78 0.99 25.01
C ASN A 181 -10.99 1.85 24.60
N LYS A 182 -11.33 2.87 25.38
CA LYS A 182 -12.57 3.60 25.22
C LYS A 182 -12.38 5.12 25.30
N LEU A 183 -13.15 5.81 24.44
CA LEU A 183 -13.34 7.24 24.54
C LEU A 183 -14.51 7.53 25.50
N VAL A 184 -14.26 8.18 26.59
CA VAL A 184 -15.24 8.42 27.66
C VAL A 184 -15.54 9.92 27.77
N LYS A 185 -16.81 10.29 27.83
CA LYS A 185 -17.25 11.63 28.19
C LYS A 185 -17.17 11.78 29.70
N TYR A 186 -16.44 12.80 30.16
CA TYR A 186 -16.36 13.19 31.56
C TYR A 186 -16.48 14.70 31.69
N GLY A 187 -17.52 15.16 32.33
CA GLY A 187 -17.94 16.55 32.25
C GLY A 187 -18.23 16.97 30.80
N ASN A 188 -17.70 18.11 30.39
CA ASN A 188 -17.89 18.67 29.05
C ASN A 188 -16.88 18.14 28.02
N PHE A 189 -15.98 17.22 28.40
CA PHE A 189 -14.87 16.79 27.53
C PHE A 189 -14.86 15.28 27.34
N ARG A 190 -14.20 14.83 26.26
CA ARG A 190 -13.96 13.42 25.97
C ARG A 190 -12.49 13.09 26.19
N TYR A 191 -12.23 11.98 26.86
CA TYR A 191 -10.88 11.48 27.15
C TYR A 191 -10.72 10.04 26.69
N TYR A 192 -9.55 9.68 26.22
CA TYR A 192 -9.25 8.30 25.83
C TYR A 192 -8.50 7.56 26.93
N PHE A 193 -8.96 6.36 27.22
CA PHE A 193 -8.35 5.40 28.13
C PHE A 193 -7.85 4.20 27.33
N GLY A 194 -6.56 3.87 27.47
CA GLY A 194 -5.91 2.80 26.73
C GLY A 194 -6.27 1.39 27.21
N SER A 195 -5.62 0.36 26.63
CA SER A 195 -5.83 -1.04 27.01
C SER A 195 -5.50 -1.35 28.48
N ASN A 196 -4.62 -0.58 29.07
CA ASN A 196 -4.25 -0.68 30.48
C ASN A 196 -5.16 0.16 31.42
N GLY A 197 -6.25 0.73 30.90
CA GLY A 197 -7.17 1.59 31.64
C GLY A 197 -6.63 2.99 31.98
N LYS A 198 -5.37 3.30 31.67
CA LYS A 198 -4.79 4.62 31.94
C LYS A 198 -5.28 5.63 30.91
N ARG A 199 -5.55 6.87 31.37
CA ARG A 199 -5.77 7.98 30.45
C ARG A 199 -4.54 8.18 29.57
N ALA A 200 -4.74 8.29 28.26
CA ALA A 200 -3.68 8.56 27.32
C ALA A 200 -2.91 9.85 27.67
N THR A 201 -1.62 9.83 27.45
CA THR A 201 -0.74 11.00 27.70
C THR A 201 -0.57 11.89 26.46
N TRP A 202 -1.29 11.57 25.40
CA TRP A 202 -1.21 12.26 24.11
C TRP A 202 -1.63 13.72 24.21
N THR A 203 -0.78 14.60 23.69
CA THR A 203 -1.03 16.05 23.63
C THR A 203 -0.67 16.60 22.25
N LYS A 204 -1.41 17.62 21.78
CA LYS A 204 -1.19 18.39 20.55
C LYS A 204 -0.92 17.52 19.31
N ARG A 205 -1.63 16.37 19.19
CA ARG A 205 -1.38 15.40 18.11
C ARG A 205 -2.64 14.64 17.70
N TRP A 206 -2.62 14.09 16.48
CA TRP A 206 -3.53 13.05 16.06
C TRP A 206 -3.11 11.70 16.63
N ALA A 207 -4.06 10.94 17.13
CA ALA A 207 -3.85 9.55 17.51
C ALA A 207 -5.11 8.72 17.26
N LYS A 208 -4.92 7.41 17.05
CA LYS A 208 -6.00 6.44 16.90
C LYS A 208 -6.52 6.04 18.28
N ALA A 209 -7.81 6.19 18.49
CA ALA A 209 -8.50 5.79 19.71
C ALA A 209 -9.64 4.85 19.32
N GLY A 210 -9.49 3.56 19.61
CA GLY A 210 -10.30 2.52 18.96
C GLY A 210 -10.00 2.49 17.46
N ASP A 211 -11.03 2.52 16.62
CA ASP A 211 -10.87 2.46 15.16
C ASP A 211 -10.77 3.81 14.48
N HIS A 212 -10.93 4.91 15.21
CA HIS A 212 -11.01 6.26 14.66
C HIS A 212 -9.85 7.16 15.08
N TYR A 213 -9.56 8.17 14.27
CA TYR A 213 -8.56 9.20 14.60
C TYR A 213 -9.23 10.40 15.28
N TYR A 214 -8.57 10.87 16.35
CA TYR A 214 -8.96 12.08 17.08
C TYR A 214 -7.76 12.99 17.28
N TYR A 215 -8.05 14.29 17.38
CA TYR A 215 -7.02 15.25 17.74
C TYR A 215 -7.02 15.47 19.25
N PHE A 216 -5.88 15.25 19.89
CA PHE A 216 -5.68 15.46 21.30
C PHE A 216 -5.08 16.85 21.56
N GLY A 217 -5.70 17.63 22.43
CA GLY A 217 -5.31 19.00 22.75
C GLY A 217 -4.12 19.09 23.71
N SER A 218 -3.98 20.24 24.38
CA SER A 218 -2.90 20.45 25.36
C SER A 218 -3.07 19.64 26.66
N THR A 219 -4.31 19.32 27.05
CA THR A 219 -4.57 18.44 28.19
C THR A 219 -4.36 16.99 27.77
N PRO A 220 -3.52 16.21 28.48
CA PRO A 220 -3.26 14.83 28.12
C PRO A 220 -4.53 14.00 27.97
N GLY A 221 -4.62 13.24 26.87
CA GLY A 221 -5.74 12.36 26.56
C GLY A 221 -7.09 13.03 26.28
N ARG A 222 -7.18 14.37 26.31
CA ARG A 222 -8.42 15.13 26.01
C ARG A 222 -8.56 15.34 24.51
N VAL A 223 -9.69 14.91 23.96
CA VAL A 223 -10.04 15.15 22.56
C VAL A 223 -10.49 16.60 22.39
N VAL A 224 -10.00 17.23 21.32
CA VAL A 224 -10.47 18.53 20.83
C VAL A 224 -11.32 18.29 19.58
N GLU A 225 -12.52 18.84 19.57
CA GLU A 225 -13.42 18.75 18.42
C GLU A 225 -12.82 19.47 17.21
N LYS A 226 -13.01 18.87 16.04
CA LYS A 226 -12.59 19.39 14.75
C LYS A 226 -13.77 19.40 13.81
N HIS A 227 -13.80 20.38 12.88
CA HIS A 227 -14.84 20.54 11.88
C HIS A 227 -14.21 20.62 10.48
N GLY A 228 -14.97 20.22 9.46
CA GLY A 228 -14.52 20.26 8.07
C GLY A 228 -13.36 19.30 7.77
N TRP A 229 -12.62 19.62 6.73
CA TRP A 229 -11.47 18.84 6.29
C TRP A 229 -10.29 18.98 7.25
N GLN A 230 -9.76 17.86 7.69
CA GLN A 230 -8.63 17.80 8.60
C GLN A 230 -7.51 16.95 8.03
N LYS A 231 -6.31 17.53 7.98
CA LYS A 231 -5.09 16.84 7.58
C LYS A 231 -4.59 15.95 8.71
N LEU A 232 -4.57 14.65 8.47
CA LEU A 232 -4.01 13.68 9.40
C LEU A 232 -2.49 13.56 9.17
N VAL A 233 -1.71 13.81 10.21
CA VAL A 233 -0.26 13.65 10.19
C VAL A 233 0.22 12.78 11.34
N SER A 234 1.33 12.08 11.16
CA SER A 234 2.03 11.35 12.23
C SER A 234 2.70 12.33 13.21
N THR A 235 3.25 11.80 14.29
CA THR A 235 4.07 12.57 15.25
C THR A 235 5.34 13.14 14.62
N SER A 236 5.86 12.50 13.57
CA SER A 236 7.00 12.98 12.77
C SER A 236 6.61 13.93 11.64
N GLY A 237 5.35 14.38 11.58
CA GLY A 237 4.86 15.27 10.52
C GLY A 237 4.51 14.60 9.19
N LYS A 238 4.70 13.28 9.05
CA LYS A 238 4.38 12.55 7.82
C LYS A 238 2.88 12.57 7.56
N PHE A 239 2.48 12.91 6.33
CA PHE A 239 1.08 12.86 5.89
C PHE A 239 0.55 11.43 5.88
N LEU A 240 -0.62 11.22 6.51
CA LEU A 240 -1.28 9.92 6.65
C LEU A 240 -2.65 9.85 5.94
N GLY A 241 -3.18 10.99 5.51
CA GLY A 241 -4.48 11.08 4.84
C GLY A 241 -5.31 12.27 5.29
N TRP A 242 -6.54 12.33 4.80
CA TRP A 242 -7.52 13.35 5.15
C TRP A 242 -8.67 12.73 5.94
N LEU A 243 -9.23 13.51 6.86
CA LEU A 243 -10.42 13.23 7.65
C LEU A 243 -11.44 14.33 7.39
N TYR A 244 -12.71 14.06 7.62
CA TYR A 244 -13.77 15.06 7.58
C TYR A 244 -14.69 14.95 8.79
N PHE A 245 -15.03 16.10 9.36
CA PHE A 245 -15.97 16.24 10.49
C PHE A 245 -17.08 17.18 10.07
N ASP A 246 -18.32 16.84 10.39
CA ASP A 246 -19.46 17.72 10.13
C ASP A 246 -19.48 18.96 11.04
N SER A 247 -20.49 19.80 10.88
CA SER A 247 -20.64 21.02 11.70
C SER A 247 -20.88 20.74 13.19
N LYS A 248 -21.28 19.50 13.53
CA LYS A 248 -21.47 19.03 14.91
C LYS A 248 -20.23 18.32 15.47
N GLY A 249 -19.13 18.29 14.70
CA GLY A 249 -17.89 17.59 15.08
C GLY A 249 -17.99 16.07 14.96
N ASN A 250 -18.99 15.52 14.25
CA ASN A 250 -19.08 14.08 14.02
C ASN A 250 -18.12 13.66 12.91
N HIS A 251 -17.34 12.64 13.18
CA HIS A 251 -16.37 12.08 12.24
C HIS A 251 -17.09 11.27 11.15
N TYR A 252 -16.77 11.53 9.87
CA TYR A 252 -17.26 10.71 8.79
C TYR A 252 -16.49 9.39 8.74
N THR A 253 -17.21 8.30 8.94
CA THR A 253 -16.69 6.92 8.92
C THR A 253 -17.64 6.04 8.14
N ASP A 254 -17.10 5.11 7.36
CA ASP A 254 -17.85 4.17 6.53
C ASP A 254 -19.00 4.84 5.75
N LYS A 255 -18.68 5.95 5.08
CA LYS A 255 -19.70 6.82 4.52
C LYS A 255 -19.34 7.35 3.14
N TRP A 256 -20.28 7.21 2.21
CA TRP A 256 -20.28 7.90 0.93
C TRP A 256 -20.85 9.30 1.08
N THR A 257 -20.29 10.26 0.34
CA THR A 257 -20.85 11.60 0.19
C THR A 257 -21.48 11.76 -1.19
N SER A 258 -22.42 12.71 -1.32
CA SER A 258 -23.01 13.08 -2.61
C SER A 258 -21.97 13.56 -3.63
N ALA A 259 -20.88 14.18 -3.17
CA ALA A 259 -19.76 14.64 -3.98
C ALA A 259 -18.84 13.51 -4.50
N GLY A 260 -19.08 12.25 -4.13
CA GLY A 260 -18.31 11.11 -4.60
C GLY A 260 -17.06 10.78 -3.77
N TYR A 261 -16.96 11.26 -2.55
CA TYR A 261 -15.96 10.84 -1.58
C TYR A 261 -16.45 9.64 -0.77
N TYR A 262 -15.53 8.78 -0.34
CA TYR A 262 -15.81 7.73 0.62
C TYR A 262 -14.83 7.81 1.79
N PHE A 263 -15.36 7.78 3.00
CA PHE A 263 -14.58 7.71 4.21
C PHE A 263 -14.61 6.27 4.72
N LYS A 264 -13.43 5.67 4.84
CA LYS A 264 -13.24 4.28 5.34
C LYS A 264 -13.75 4.14 6.78
N PRO A 265 -13.96 2.92 7.30
CA PRO A 265 -14.29 2.72 8.72
C PRO A 265 -13.32 3.43 9.68
N SER A 266 -12.04 3.54 9.32
CA SER A 266 -11.06 4.31 10.09
C SER A 266 -11.27 5.83 10.04
N GLY A 267 -12.21 6.33 9.26
CA GLY A 267 -12.47 7.75 8.99
C GLY A 267 -11.53 8.39 7.98
N LYS A 268 -10.53 7.67 7.46
CA LYS A 268 -9.65 8.22 6.43
C LYS A 268 -10.38 8.29 5.09
N LEU A 269 -10.17 9.39 4.36
CA LEU A 269 -10.60 9.51 2.97
C LEU A 269 -10.02 8.37 2.14
N ALA A 270 -10.85 7.72 1.33
CA ALA A 270 -10.39 6.71 0.39
C ALA A 270 -9.51 7.33 -0.70
N SER A 271 -8.49 6.61 -1.11
CA SER A 271 -7.53 7.01 -2.15
C SER A 271 -7.02 5.76 -2.86
N GLY A 272 -6.88 5.85 -4.18
CA GLY A 272 -6.45 4.72 -5.01
C GLY A 272 -7.46 3.57 -5.04
N LEU A 273 -6.97 2.36 -5.29
CA LEU A 273 -7.84 1.16 -5.34
C LEU A 273 -8.32 0.78 -3.94
N THR A 274 -9.63 0.78 -3.76
CA THR A 274 -10.29 0.49 -2.47
C THR A 274 -11.46 -0.46 -2.73
N GLU A 275 -11.62 -1.46 -1.86
CA GLU A 275 -12.76 -2.36 -1.86
C GLU A 275 -13.77 -1.90 -0.80
N ILE A 276 -15.05 -1.85 -1.19
CA ILE A 276 -16.18 -1.42 -0.37
C ILE A 276 -17.34 -2.36 -0.70
N ASP A 277 -17.88 -3.03 0.27
CA ASP A 277 -19.01 -3.98 0.13
C ASP A 277 -18.80 -4.98 -1.02
N GLY A 278 -17.60 -5.58 -1.10
CA GLY A 278 -17.22 -6.56 -2.10
C GLY A 278 -17.05 -6.01 -3.53
N LYS A 279 -17.15 -4.70 -3.72
CA LYS A 279 -16.91 -4.02 -5.00
C LYS A 279 -15.64 -3.19 -4.95
N LYS A 280 -14.89 -3.19 -6.04
CA LYS A 280 -13.67 -2.38 -6.16
C LYS A 280 -13.97 -1.04 -6.81
N TYR A 281 -13.31 -0.01 -6.29
CA TYR A 281 -13.38 1.37 -6.76
C TYR A 281 -11.98 1.94 -6.88
N ILE A 282 -11.79 2.92 -7.74
CA ILE A 282 -10.56 3.72 -7.77
C ILE A 282 -10.93 5.17 -7.47
N PHE A 283 -10.22 5.73 -6.51
CA PHE A 283 -10.35 7.11 -6.08
C PHE A 283 -9.11 7.91 -6.51
N GLU A 284 -9.31 9.20 -6.74
CA GLU A 284 -8.19 10.12 -6.95
C GLU A 284 -7.21 10.06 -5.78
N SER A 285 -5.93 10.25 -6.06
CA SER A 285 -4.91 10.27 -5.02
C SER A 285 -4.84 11.64 -4.36
N SER A 286 -5.07 11.67 -3.05
CA SER A 286 -4.89 12.88 -2.23
C SER A 286 -3.42 13.11 -1.91
N THR A 287 -3.03 14.37 -1.84
CA THR A 287 -1.71 14.80 -1.37
C THR A 287 -1.82 15.51 -0.02
N SER A 288 -0.69 15.87 0.58
CA SER A 288 -0.69 16.69 1.80
C SER A 288 -1.15 18.13 1.57
N ALA A 289 -1.14 18.61 0.33
CA ALA A 289 -1.60 19.94 -0.05
C ALA A 289 -3.10 19.98 -0.38
N GLU A 290 -3.64 18.87 -0.94
CA GLU A 290 -4.99 18.85 -1.49
C GLU A 290 -5.73 17.55 -1.17
N HIS A 291 -6.97 17.68 -0.70
CA HIS A 291 -7.87 16.55 -0.41
C HIS A 291 -8.63 16.09 -1.66
N LYS A 292 -7.92 15.67 -2.71
CA LYS A 292 -8.51 14.90 -3.80
C LYS A 292 -9.00 13.56 -3.25
N GLY A 293 -9.87 12.87 -3.93
CA GLY A 293 -10.35 11.57 -3.46
C GLY A 293 -11.75 11.27 -3.97
N LYS A 294 -12.16 11.90 -5.07
CA LYS A 294 -13.40 11.54 -5.76
C LYS A 294 -13.23 10.20 -6.45
N VAL A 295 -14.28 9.42 -6.45
CA VAL A 295 -14.32 8.16 -7.19
C VAL A 295 -14.35 8.41 -8.69
N TYR A 296 -13.55 7.69 -9.45
CA TYR A 296 -13.64 7.68 -10.90
C TYR A 296 -14.94 7.02 -11.36
N LYS A 297 -15.65 7.66 -12.28
CA LYS A 297 -16.92 7.19 -12.86
C LYS A 297 -16.88 7.25 -14.37
N SER A 298 -17.54 6.31 -15.06
CA SER A 298 -17.67 6.26 -16.52
C SER A 298 -16.36 6.48 -17.26
N THR A 299 -15.24 6.00 -16.73
CA THR A 299 -13.92 6.26 -17.31
C THR A 299 -13.00 5.05 -17.23
N MET A 300 -12.01 5.04 -18.11
CA MET A 300 -10.88 4.13 -18.05
C MET A 300 -9.73 4.80 -17.30
N VAL A 301 -9.25 4.15 -16.26
CA VAL A 301 -8.22 4.73 -15.37
C VAL A 301 -7.02 3.81 -15.24
N ARG A 302 -5.82 4.39 -15.26
CA ARG A 302 -4.57 3.66 -15.01
C ARG A 302 -4.14 3.81 -13.56
N TYR A 303 -4.00 2.68 -12.87
CA TYR A 303 -3.52 2.65 -11.50
C TYR A 303 -2.46 1.56 -11.33
N LYS A 304 -1.31 1.92 -10.76
CA LYS A 304 -0.14 1.01 -10.59
C LYS A 304 0.18 0.19 -11.85
N LYS A 305 0.31 0.89 -13.00
CA LYS A 305 0.62 0.31 -14.33
C LYS A 305 -0.47 -0.59 -14.92
N LYS A 306 -1.61 -0.80 -14.27
CA LYS A 306 -2.76 -1.58 -14.77
C LYS A 306 -3.89 -0.66 -15.18
N TRP A 307 -4.67 -1.06 -16.19
CA TRP A 307 -5.85 -0.35 -16.64
C TRP A 307 -7.12 -0.96 -16.04
N TYR A 308 -8.07 -0.11 -15.71
CA TYR A 308 -9.37 -0.44 -15.13
C TYR A 308 -10.46 0.36 -15.81
N ILE A 309 -11.70 -0.15 -15.83
CA ILE A 309 -12.85 0.58 -16.35
C ILE A 309 -13.90 0.73 -15.24
N ALA A 310 -14.22 1.97 -14.92
CA ALA A 310 -15.23 2.31 -13.92
C ALA A 310 -16.61 2.50 -14.57
N SER A 311 -17.63 1.96 -13.91
CA SER A 311 -19.04 2.15 -14.28
C SER A 311 -19.53 3.57 -13.98
N SER A 312 -20.75 3.89 -14.39
CA SER A 312 -21.40 5.16 -14.04
C SER A 312 -21.61 5.35 -12.54
N LYS A 313 -21.71 4.25 -11.79
CA LYS A 313 -21.79 4.27 -10.31
C LYS A 313 -20.42 4.29 -9.64
N GLY A 314 -19.31 4.21 -10.41
CA GLY A 314 -17.93 4.24 -9.93
C GLY A 314 -17.34 2.86 -9.59
N SER A 315 -18.14 1.81 -9.46
CA SER A 315 -17.61 0.46 -9.27
C SER A 315 -16.88 -0.02 -10.51
N LEU A 316 -15.76 -0.73 -10.33
CA LEU A 316 -15.01 -1.33 -11.44
C LEU A 316 -15.77 -2.52 -12.01
N TYR A 317 -15.77 -2.66 -13.34
CA TYR A 317 -16.27 -3.87 -13.99
C TYR A 317 -15.36 -5.05 -13.65
N LYS A 318 -15.93 -6.15 -13.17
CA LYS A 318 -15.18 -7.30 -12.64
C LYS A 318 -14.52 -8.12 -13.74
N SER A 319 -15.31 -8.56 -14.74
CA SER A 319 -14.81 -9.45 -15.80
C SER A 319 -15.65 -9.33 -17.06
N GLY A 320 -15.10 -9.82 -18.19
CA GLY A 320 -15.79 -9.90 -19.47
C GLY A 320 -15.52 -8.72 -20.39
N TRP A 321 -16.19 -8.75 -21.54
CA TRP A 321 -16.06 -7.73 -22.56
C TRP A 321 -16.75 -6.42 -22.17
N ARG A 322 -16.08 -5.30 -22.42
CA ARG A 322 -16.64 -3.95 -22.24
C ARG A 322 -16.27 -3.07 -23.42
N LYS A 323 -17.23 -2.24 -23.83
CA LYS A 323 -17.02 -1.19 -24.83
C LYS A 323 -16.74 0.13 -24.10
N TYR A 324 -15.64 0.79 -24.47
CA TYR A 324 -15.28 2.10 -23.95
C TYR A 324 -14.66 2.93 -25.07
N SER A 325 -15.14 4.17 -25.27
CA SER A 325 -14.70 5.07 -26.33
C SER A 325 -14.64 4.39 -27.71
N GLY A 326 -15.71 3.67 -28.08
CA GLY A 326 -15.83 2.98 -29.37
C GLY A 326 -15.06 1.66 -29.49
N ASN A 327 -14.13 1.36 -28.60
CA ASN A 327 -13.27 0.16 -28.63
C ASN A 327 -13.75 -0.89 -27.63
N TYR A 328 -13.37 -2.18 -27.87
CA TYR A 328 -13.65 -3.27 -26.96
C TYR A 328 -12.42 -3.64 -26.15
N TYR A 329 -12.65 -3.95 -24.87
CA TYR A 329 -11.65 -4.37 -23.90
C TYR A 329 -12.15 -5.61 -23.17
N TYR A 330 -11.25 -6.50 -22.79
CA TYR A 330 -11.59 -7.65 -21.96
C TYR A 330 -10.98 -7.48 -20.58
N LEU A 331 -11.80 -7.69 -19.54
CA LEU A 331 -11.39 -7.58 -18.17
C LEU A 331 -11.36 -8.95 -17.48
N LYS A 332 -10.38 -9.15 -16.63
CA LYS A 332 -10.30 -10.26 -15.67
C LYS A 332 -9.94 -9.68 -14.31
N GLU A 333 -10.73 -9.98 -13.28
CA GLU A 333 -10.53 -9.45 -11.92
C GLU A 333 -10.40 -7.92 -11.85
N CYS A 334 -11.25 -7.24 -12.58
CA CYS A 334 -11.27 -5.79 -12.79
C CYS A 334 -10.13 -5.22 -13.65
N VAL A 335 -9.13 -5.99 -14.02
CA VAL A 335 -7.97 -5.53 -14.79
C VAL A 335 -8.19 -5.75 -16.27
N VAL A 336 -7.96 -4.72 -17.08
CA VAL A 336 -7.95 -4.81 -18.53
C VAL A 336 -6.79 -5.71 -18.97
N GLN A 337 -7.10 -6.72 -19.74
CA GLN A 337 -6.12 -7.66 -20.27
C GLN A 337 -5.43 -7.08 -21.49
N THR A 338 -4.15 -7.38 -21.68
CA THR A 338 -3.29 -6.84 -22.75
C THR A 338 -2.42 -7.91 -23.37
N ASN A 339 -1.92 -7.66 -24.58
CA ASN A 339 -0.91 -8.48 -25.28
C ASN A 339 -1.26 -9.97 -25.40
N GLN A 340 -2.53 -10.28 -25.66
CA GLN A 340 -2.98 -11.67 -25.79
C GLN A 340 -4.07 -11.84 -26.84
N PHE A 341 -4.16 -13.07 -27.40
CA PHE A 341 -5.24 -13.44 -28.30
C PHE A 341 -6.53 -13.69 -27.54
N MET A 342 -7.62 -13.19 -28.07
CA MET A 342 -8.95 -13.37 -27.50
C MET A 342 -9.99 -13.55 -28.59
N LYS A 343 -10.97 -14.44 -28.36
CA LYS A 343 -12.16 -14.53 -29.18
C LYS A 343 -13.25 -13.61 -28.64
N LYS A 344 -13.84 -12.83 -29.51
CA LYS A 344 -15.05 -12.07 -29.22
C LYS A 344 -16.14 -12.48 -30.19
N ASN A 345 -17.25 -13.04 -29.68
CA ASN A 345 -18.35 -13.58 -30.49
C ASN A 345 -17.84 -14.56 -31.57
N GLY A 346 -16.97 -15.49 -31.19
CA GLY A 346 -16.39 -16.47 -32.11
C GLY A 346 -15.25 -15.97 -32.99
N VAL A 347 -15.03 -14.66 -33.11
CA VAL A 347 -14.02 -14.06 -33.99
C VAL A 347 -12.70 -13.86 -33.27
N ASN A 348 -11.61 -14.32 -33.88
CA ASN A 348 -10.26 -14.14 -33.37
C ASN A 348 -9.84 -12.66 -33.45
N GLY A 349 -9.15 -12.20 -32.43
CA GLY A 349 -8.53 -10.91 -32.37
C GLY A 349 -7.42 -10.86 -31.34
N TYR A 350 -6.84 -9.72 -31.15
CA TYR A 350 -5.72 -9.50 -30.24
C TYR A 350 -6.00 -8.28 -29.36
N LEU A 351 -5.73 -8.42 -28.08
CA LEU A 351 -5.68 -7.30 -27.15
C LEU A 351 -4.27 -6.68 -27.23
N ASP A 352 -4.17 -5.46 -27.72
CA ASP A 352 -2.90 -4.77 -27.86
C ASP A 352 -2.30 -4.38 -26.49
N ALA A 353 -1.18 -3.67 -26.48
CA ALA A 353 -0.51 -3.22 -25.27
C ALA A 353 -1.37 -2.29 -24.38
N ASN A 354 -2.38 -1.67 -24.95
CA ASN A 354 -3.35 -0.83 -24.24
C ASN A 354 -4.64 -1.58 -23.89
N GLY A 355 -4.72 -2.87 -24.24
CA GLY A 355 -5.90 -3.72 -24.03
C GLY A 355 -7.02 -3.54 -25.06
N LYS A 356 -6.79 -2.73 -26.09
CA LYS A 356 -7.76 -2.54 -27.16
C LYS A 356 -7.87 -3.81 -28.01
N TYR A 357 -9.07 -4.33 -28.17
CA TYR A 357 -9.32 -5.44 -29.06
C TYR A 357 -9.22 -4.98 -30.52
N THR A 358 -8.29 -5.58 -31.23
CA THR A 358 -8.03 -5.27 -32.64
C THR A 358 -8.07 -6.52 -33.49
N ARG A 359 -8.32 -6.34 -34.78
CA ARG A 359 -8.24 -7.37 -35.83
C ARG A 359 -7.36 -6.81 -36.95
N GLY A 360 -6.72 -7.69 -37.70
CA GLY A 360 -5.83 -7.27 -38.77
C GLY A 360 -4.46 -6.83 -38.27
N TRP A 361 -4.06 -5.61 -38.60
CA TRP A 361 -2.73 -5.10 -38.26
C TRP A 361 -2.57 -4.77 -36.78
N VAL A 362 -1.46 -5.23 -36.18
CA VAL A 362 -1.08 -4.95 -34.78
C VAL A 362 0.30 -4.33 -34.79
N ILE A 363 0.40 -3.06 -34.39
CA ILE A 363 1.68 -2.37 -34.22
C ILE A 363 2.30 -2.81 -32.91
N VAL A 364 3.47 -3.44 -32.99
CA VAL A 364 4.25 -3.89 -31.81
C VAL A 364 5.23 -2.79 -31.40
N SER A 365 5.87 -2.15 -32.39
CA SER A 365 6.75 -1.00 -32.18
C SER A 365 6.69 -0.08 -33.39
N ASN A 366 6.20 1.13 -33.17
CA ASN A 366 6.15 2.16 -34.20
C ASN A 366 7.57 2.60 -34.60
N ALA A 367 8.41 2.89 -33.64
CA ALA A 367 9.77 3.37 -33.86
C ALA A 367 10.67 2.37 -34.60
N LYS A 368 10.43 1.05 -34.41
CA LYS A 368 11.19 -0.03 -35.08
C LYS A 368 10.47 -0.58 -36.31
N ASN A 369 9.35 -0.01 -36.72
CA ASN A 369 8.52 -0.51 -37.81
C ASN A 369 8.14 -2.01 -37.67
N LEU A 370 7.91 -2.47 -36.44
CA LEU A 370 7.52 -3.84 -36.16
C LEU A 370 6.00 -3.98 -36.11
N VAL A 371 5.47 -4.70 -37.08
CA VAL A 371 4.01 -4.89 -37.25
C VAL A 371 3.72 -6.36 -37.46
N ARG A 372 2.65 -6.84 -36.87
CA ARG A 372 2.10 -8.19 -37.05
C ARG A 372 0.71 -8.12 -37.68
N TYR A 373 0.27 -9.19 -38.28
CA TYR A 373 -1.09 -9.30 -38.80
C TYR A 373 -1.79 -10.49 -38.18
N ILE A 374 -3.01 -10.29 -37.68
CA ILE A 374 -3.82 -11.38 -37.16
C ILE A 374 -4.35 -12.19 -38.35
N ASP A 375 -3.96 -13.46 -38.41
CA ASP A 375 -4.43 -14.37 -39.46
C ASP A 375 -5.94 -14.63 -39.30
N PRO A 376 -6.79 -14.21 -40.25
CA PRO A 376 -8.22 -14.40 -40.13
C PRO A 376 -8.65 -15.88 -40.16
N SER A 377 -7.83 -16.75 -40.75
CA SER A 377 -8.07 -18.21 -40.84
C SER A 377 -7.46 -19.00 -39.68
N GLY A 378 -6.60 -18.38 -38.87
CA GLY A 378 -5.85 -19.02 -37.79
C GLY A 378 -6.13 -18.46 -36.41
N ASN A 379 -5.52 -19.05 -35.38
CA ASN A 379 -5.63 -18.65 -33.97
C ASN A 379 -4.45 -17.79 -33.51
N GLY A 380 -3.81 -17.04 -34.41
CA GLY A 380 -2.61 -16.31 -34.07
C GLY A 380 -2.24 -15.25 -35.11
N PHE A 381 -1.01 -14.78 -35.01
CA PHE A 381 -0.42 -13.95 -36.06
C PHE A 381 -0.01 -14.80 -37.27
N ALA A 382 -0.09 -14.22 -38.46
CA ALA A 382 0.53 -14.77 -39.65
C ALA A 382 2.03 -14.97 -39.39
N ARG A 383 2.57 -16.21 -39.63
CA ARG A 383 3.97 -16.55 -39.40
C ARG A 383 4.46 -17.46 -40.51
N ASN A 384 5.73 -17.29 -40.91
CA ASN A 384 6.38 -18.10 -41.94
C ASN A 384 5.52 -18.28 -43.20
N LYS A 385 4.78 -17.24 -43.61
CA LYS A 385 3.89 -17.30 -44.75
C LYS A 385 3.73 -15.95 -45.43
N SER A 386 3.27 -16.01 -46.67
CA SER A 386 2.77 -14.84 -47.38
C SER A 386 1.25 -14.82 -47.36
N MET A 387 0.66 -13.65 -47.43
CA MET A 387 -0.77 -13.50 -47.65
C MET A 387 -1.11 -12.13 -48.25
N ARG A 388 -2.20 -12.10 -49.01
CA ARG A 388 -2.73 -10.84 -49.54
C ARG A 388 -3.67 -10.19 -48.55
N VAL A 389 -3.41 -8.92 -48.25
CA VAL A 389 -4.26 -8.08 -47.44
C VAL A 389 -4.62 -6.84 -48.25
N ASN A 390 -5.90 -6.67 -48.55
CA ASN A 390 -6.41 -5.60 -49.39
C ASN A 390 -5.67 -5.51 -50.74
N GLY A 391 -5.45 -6.65 -51.41
CA GLY A 391 -4.77 -6.73 -52.68
C GLY A 391 -3.25 -6.74 -52.65
N ILE A 392 -2.63 -6.29 -51.58
CA ILE A 392 -1.18 -6.23 -51.39
C ILE A 392 -0.64 -7.53 -50.80
N LEU A 393 0.42 -8.10 -51.39
CA LEU A 393 1.08 -9.30 -50.91
C LEU A 393 2.11 -8.95 -49.82
N TYR A 394 1.95 -9.54 -48.64
CA TYR A 394 2.85 -9.41 -47.52
C TYR A 394 3.51 -10.74 -47.18
N TYR A 395 4.71 -10.62 -46.59
CA TYR A 395 5.44 -11.74 -46.03
C TYR A 395 5.66 -11.55 -44.53
N PHE A 396 5.57 -12.66 -43.80
CA PHE A 396 5.73 -12.66 -42.34
C PHE A 396 6.83 -13.66 -41.94
N ASP A 397 7.71 -13.20 -41.05
CA ASP A 397 8.81 -14.04 -40.52
C ASP A 397 8.29 -15.07 -39.48
N SER A 398 9.21 -15.87 -38.91
CA SER A 398 8.90 -16.85 -37.87
C SER A 398 8.29 -16.25 -36.61
N ASN A 399 8.60 -15.01 -36.31
CA ASN A 399 8.05 -14.26 -35.17
C ASN A 399 6.70 -13.60 -35.51
N GLY A 400 6.27 -13.67 -36.78
CA GLY A 400 5.04 -13.06 -37.28
C GLY A 400 5.17 -11.56 -37.59
N TYR A 401 6.38 -11.02 -37.69
CA TYR A 401 6.57 -9.64 -38.12
C TYR A 401 6.52 -9.53 -39.64
N ARG A 402 5.91 -8.45 -40.14
CA ARG A 402 5.91 -8.09 -41.54
C ARG A 402 7.35 -7.87 -42.00
N ILE A 403 7.78 -8.59 -43.03
CA ILE A 403 9.08 -8.41 -43.67
C ILE A 403 9.00 -7.15 -44.53
N THR A 404 9.99 -6.26 -44.40
CA THR A 404 10.03 -4.95 -45.08
C THR A 404 11.12 -4.84 -46.12
N ASP A 405 11.95 -5.88 -46.27
CA ASP A 405 12.95 -6.00 -47.33
C ASP A 405 12.91 -7.44 -47.89
N LEU A 406 12.56 -7.53 -49.16
CA LEU A 406 12.40 -8.79 -49.94
C LEU A 406 13.30 -8.78 -51.17
N THR A 407 14.35 -7.92 -51.17
CA THR A 407 15.27 -7.77 -52.33
C THR A 407 16.05 -9.04 -52.67
N ASN A 408 16.29 -9.91 -51.68
CA ASN A 408 16.86 -11.27 -51.91
C ASN A 408 15.86 -12.28 -52.48
N ARG A 409 14.56 -12.00 -52.46
CA ARG A 409 13.50 -12.86 -52.96
C ARG A 409 13.03 -12.46 -54.36
N TYR A 410 13.02 -11.17 -54.63
CA TYR A 410 12.53 -10.58 -55.89
C TYR A 410 13.65 -9.83 -56.57
N ARG A 411 13.85 -10.05 -57.87
CA ARG A 411 14.73 -9.29 -58.73
C ARG A 411 13.88 -8.51 -59.75
N GLY A 412 14.37 -7.38 -60.21
CA GLY A 412 13.66 -6.53 -61.16
C GLY A 412 13.18 -7.25 -62.41
N PRO A 413 12.43 -6.60 -63.26
CA PRO A 413 12.23 -5.13 -63.25
C PRO A 413 11.31 -4.65 -62.12
N TYR A 414 11.65 -3.49 -61.56
CA TYR A 414 10.92 -2.88 -60.45
C TYR A 414 10.02 -1.73 -60.93
N SER A 415 8.98 -1.43 -60.15
CA SER A 415 8.28 -0.14 -60.18
C SER A 415 8.40 0.58 -58.84
N VAL A 416 8.38 1.90 -58.86
CA VAL A 416 8.66 2.71 -57.66
C VAL A 416 7.45 3.63 -57.39
N GLN A 417 7.13 3.81 -56.12
CA GLN A 417 6.16 4.81 -55.69
C GLN A 417 6.73 5.67 -54.55
N VAL A 418 6.68 6.97 -54.69
CA VAL A 418 7.01 7.91 -53.62
C VAL A 418 5.74 8.55 -53.11
N ASP A 419 5.48 8.37 -51.79
CA ASP A 419 4.49 9.08 -51.05
C ASP A 419 5.14 10.26 -50.33
N ARG A 420 5.00 11.46 -50.92
CA ARG A 420 5.66 12.64 -50.41
C ARG A 420 5.09 13.16 -49.08
N VAL A 421 3.79 12.93 -48.83
CA VAL A 421 3.13 13.29 -47.56
C VAL A 421 3.66 12.45 -46.40
N ASN A 422 3.86 11.15 -46.61
CA ASN A 422 4.35 10.24 -45.59
C ASN A 422 5.88 10.09 -45.57
N GLY A 423 6.62 10.64 -46.54
CA GLY A 423 8.07 10.53 -46.63
C GLY A 423 8.56 9.10 -46.80
N VAL A 424 7.92 8.35 -47.70
CA VAL A 424 8.19 6.92 -47.95
C VAL A 424 8.28 6.67 -49.45
N MET A 425 9.35 5.99 -49.87
CA MET A 425 9.46 5.38 -51.19
C MET A 425 9.26 3.86 -51.03
N THR A 426 8.37 3.28 -51.79
CA THR A 426 8.16 1.84 -51.86
C THR A 426 8.55 1.32 -53.23
N VAL A 427 9.38 0.30 -53.28
CA VAL A 427 9.75 -0.44 -54.47
C VAL A 427 8.90 -1.69 -54.58
N TYR A 428 8.37 -1.97 -55.75
CA TYR A 428 7.49 -3.11 -56.05
C TYR A 428 8.10 -4.00 -57.11
N ALA A 429 7.86 -5.33 -57.02
CA ALA A 429 8.29 -6.31 -58.00
C ALA A 429 7.32 -6.41 -59.19
N ASP A 430 6.25 -5.62 -59.21
CA ASP A 430 5.24 -5.64 -60.27
C ASP A 430 4.79 -4.23 -60.64
N SER A 431 4.37 -4.06 -61.89
CA SER A 431 3.82 -2.78 -62.39
C SER A 431 2.45 -2.42 -61.76
N ALA A 432 1.69 -3.41 -61.34
CA ALA A 432 0.43 -3.24 -60.63
C ALA A 432 0.61 -2.76 -59.18
N ARG A 433 1.84 -2.73 -58.67
CA ARG A 433 2.20 -2.31 -57.32
C ARG A 433 1.48 -3.10 -56.22
N THR A 434 1.37 -4.40 -56.39
CA THR A 434 0.75 -5.32 -55.45
C THR A 434 1.77 -6.12 -54.61
N ILE A 435 3.04 -6.15 -55.02
CA ILE A 435 4.13 -6.89 -54.38
C ILE A 435 5.22 -5.91 -53.90
N PRO A 436 5.05 -5.29 -52.72
CA PRO A 436 6.09 -4.39 -52.18
C PRO A 436 7.32 -5.19 -51.74
N VAL A 437 8.48 -4.78 -52.20
CA VAL A 437 9.78 -5.47 -51.99
C VAL A 437 10.67 -4.76 -51.00
N LYS A 438 10.68 -3.43 -51.05
CA LYS A 438 11.59 -2.60 -50.23
C LYS A 438 10.91 -1.31 -49.83
N THR A 439 11.19 -0.89 -48.60
CA THR A 439 10.78 0.41 -48.08
C THR A 439 12.01 1.28 -47.87
N ILE A 440 11.94 2.53 -48.29
CA ILE A 440 12.98 3.54 -48.18
C ILE A 440 12.41 4.77 -47.53
N ARG A 441 13.09 5.29 -46.51
CA ARG A 441 12.71 6.57 -45.88
C ARG A 441 13.28 7.71 -46.74
N VAL A 442 12.42 8.63 -47.14
CA VAL A 442 12.80 9.73 -48.01
C VAL A 442 12.41 11.10 -47.47
N SER A 443 13.21 12.12 -47.78
CA SER A 443 12.82 13.51 -47.67
C SER A 443 12.55 14.05 -49.07
N VAL A 444 11.47 14.80 -49.20
CA VAL A 444 11.01 15.43 -50.44
C VAL A 444 11.16 16.95 -50.36
N GLY A 445 10.75 17.66 -51.38
CA GLY A 445 10.80 19.12 -51.43
C GLY A 445 9.99 19.80 -50.33
N LEU A 446 10.47 20.95 -49.89
CA LEU A 446 9.75 21.88 -49.02
C LEU A 446 8.48 22.42 -49.70
N ALA A 447 7.57 23.04 -48.95
CA ALA A 447 6.31 23.59 -49.47
C ALA A 447 6.56 24.63 -50.59
N GLY A 448 7.62 25.42 -50.53
CA GLY A 448 8.01 26.39 -51.56
C GLY A 448 8.70 25.79 -52.79
N THR A 449 9.20 24.57 -52.68
CA THR A 449 9.87 23.84 -53.78
C THR A 449 9.47 22.36 -53.73
N PRO A 450 8.19 22.05 -53.93
CA PRO A 450 7.68 20.69 -53.76
C PRO A 450 8.24 19.76 -54.82
N THR A 451 8.48 18.50 -54.45
CA THR A 451 8.74 17.43 -55.41
C THR A 451 7.52 17.27 -56.28
N PRO A 452 7.64 17.34 -57.65
CA PRO A 452 6.48 17.20 -58.55
C PRO A 452 5.75 15.88 -58.37
N THR A 453 4.42 15.89 -58.42
CA THR A 453 3.62 14.67 -58.48
C THR A 453 3.38 14.25 -59.93
N GLY A 454 3.27 12.96 -60.17
CA GLY A 454 3.08 12.42 -61.52
C GLY A 454 3.69 11.05 -61.70
N ASN A 455 3.68 10.58 -62.96
CA ASN A 455 4.35 9.36 -63.38
C ASN A 455 5.56 9.70 -64.26
N PHE A 456 6.68 9.15 -63.91
CA PHE A 456 7.99 9.46 -64.51
C PHE A 456 8.78 8.16 -64.72
N THR A 457 10.01 8.27 -65.23
CA THR A 457 10.96 7.17 -65.36
C THR A 457 12.25 7.51 -64.63
N LEU A 458 12.92 6.52 -64.06
CA LEU A 458 14.19 6.67 -63.38
C LEU A 458 15.35 6.36 -64.36
N SER A 459 16.33 7.24 -64.43
CA SER A 459 17.58 6.99 -65.18
C SER A 459 18.83 7.22 -64.33
N ARG A 460 19.80 6.31 -64.46
CA ARG A 460 21.04 6.40 -63.73
C ARG A 460 21.84 7.64 -64.19
N SER A 461 22.35 8.41 -63.23
CA SER A 461 23.18 9.56 -63.44
C SER A 461 24.58 9.36 -62.85
N LEU A 462 25.10 10.30 -62.05
CA LEU A 462 26.45 10.25 -61.54
C LEU A 462 26.56 9.63 -60.15
N ARG A 463 27.71 8.98 -59.89
CA ARG A 463 28.05 8.46 -58.54
C ARG A 463 28.09 9.60 -57.49
N TRP A 464 28.68 10.73 -57.87
CA TRP A 464 28.59 12.01 -57.18
C TRP A 464 27.85 12.98 -58.06
N GLN A 465 26.61 13.26 -57.74
CA GLN A 465 25.73 14.14 -58.49
C GLN A 465 25.88 15.59 -57.98
N PRO A 466 26.33 16.52 -58.81
CA PRO A 466 26.25 17.92 -58.46
C PRO A 466 24.78 18.35 -58.38
N LEU A 467 24.47 19.11 -57.32
CA LEU A 467 23.14 19.61 -57.03
C LEU A 467 23.14 21.13 -57.04
N MET A 468 22.00 21.74 -56.74
CA MET A 468 21.88 23.20 -56.68
C MET A 468 22.87 23.77 -55.62
N GLY A 469 23.58 24.82 -55.98
CA GLY A 469 24.64 25.45 -55.18
C GLY A 469 25.86 24.52 -55.03
N PRO A 470 26.77 24.80 -54.12
CA PRO A 470 27.95 23.96 -53.89
C PRO A 470 27.62 22.73 -53.07
N SER A 471 26.71 21.90 -53.57
CA SER A 471 26.29 20.68 -52.87
C SER A 471 26.30 19.45 -53.77
N TRP A 472 26.52 18.28 -53.17
CA TRP A 472 26.68 17.02 -53.85
C TRP A 472 25.82 15.93 -53.18
N GLY A 473 25.22 15.07 -54.03
CA GLY A 473 24.54 13.88 -53.56
C GLY A 473 25.18 12.61 -54.12
N GLN A 474 25.27 11.56 -53.31
CA GLN A 474 25.76 10.27 -53.80
C GLN A 474 24.67 9.50 -54.53
N TYR A 475 25.08 8.74 -55.56
CA TYR A 475 24.25 7.84 -56.34
C TYR A 475 23.01 8.52 -56.94
N GLY A 476 23.25 9.60 -57.72
CA GLY A 476 22.17 10.34 -58.37
C GLY A 476 21.39 9.48 -59.38
N THR A 477 20.09 9.34 -59.18
CA THR A 477 19.16 8.75 -60.14
C THR A 477 18.16 9.81 -60.55
N HIS A 478 18.19 10.18 -61.81
CA HIS A 478 17.35 11.23 -62.38
C HIS A 478 15.88 10.78 -62.48
N VAL A 479 14.96 11.67 -62.24
CA VAL A 479 13.52 11.46 -62.40
C VAL A 479 13.13 12.16 -63.73
N ASP A 480 13.16 11.43 -64.81
CA ASP A 480 12.99 11.93 -66.16
C ASP A 480 11.59 12.53 -66.36
N GLY A 481 11.54 13.77 -66.81
CA GLY A 481 10.31 14.50 -67.02
C GLY A 481 9.71 15.21 -65.79
N ALA A 482 10.34 15.16 -64.64
CA ALA A 482 9.84 15.74 -63.39
C ALA A 482 10.10 17.25 -63.24
N GLY A 483 10.41 17.96 -64.28
CA GLY A 483 10.55 19.44 -64.29
C GLY A 483 11.91 19.94 -64.79
N GLN A 484 11.96 21.24 -65.10
CA GLN A 484 13.20 21.90 -65.54
C GLN A 484 14.19 22.01 -64.37
N GLY A 485 15.47 21.70 -64.59
CA GLY A 485 16.54 21.76 -63.58
C GLY A 485 16.90 20.44 -62.90
N GLY A 486 16.15 19.34 -63.21
CA GLY A 486 16.47 17.97 -62.76
C GLY A 486 16.07 17.66 -61.33
N ILE A 487 15.17 16.69 -61.19
CA ILE A 487 14.84 16.08 -59.90
C ILE A 487 15.57 14.74 -59.80
N PHE A 488 16.26 14.52 -58.70
CA PHE A 488 17.04 13.30 -58.47
C PHE A 488 16.59 12.56 -57.21
N VAL A 489 16.71 11.24 -57.24
CA VAL A 489 16.84 10.42 -56.03
C VAL A 489 18.33 10.34 -55.72
N HIS A 490 18.75 10.74 -54.52
CA HIS A 490 20.15 10.76 -54.12
C HIS A 490 20.33 10.68 -52.60
N SER A 491 21.56 10.51 -52.11
CA SER A 491 21.85 10.60 -50.68
C SER A 491 21.54 11.99 -50.12
N VAL A 492 21.52 12.13 -48.78
CA VAL A 492 21.48 13.47 -48.17
C VAL A 492 22.66 14.29 -48.74
N ALA A 493 22.40 15.55 -49.08
CA ALA A 493 23.39 16.42 -49.72
C ALA A 493 24.53 16.77 -48.75
N CYS A 494 25.74 16.74 -49.32
CA CYS A 494 27.00 17.15 -48.68
C CYS A 494 27.51 18.44 -49.34
N GLY A 495 28.34 19.22 -48.66
CA GLY A 495 28.98 20.42 -49.21
C GLY A 495 30.13 20.13 -50.20
N GLN A 496 30.63 18.91 -50.24
CA GLN A 496 31.71 18.43 -51.12
C GLN A 496 31.42 16.98 -51.56
N ALA A 497 32.01 16.55 -52.68
CA ALA A 497 31.93 15.17 -53.13
C ALA A 497 32.78 14.22 -52.24
N ASN A 498 32.48 14.15 -50.97
CA ASN A 498 33.22 13.42 -49.95
C ASN A 498 32.25 12.81 -48.91
N SER A 499 32.40 11.51 -48.60
CA SER A 499 31.57 10.77 -47.64
C SER A 499 31.65 11.31 -46.21
N TYR A 500 32.71 12.02 -45.84
CA TYR A 500 32.94 12.61 -44.51
C TYR A 500 32.54 14.09 -44.42
N ASN A 501 31.71 14.57 -45.34
CA ASN A 501 31.22 15.96 -45.36
C ASN A 501 29.69 16.05 -45.21
N LEU A 502 29.09 15.13 -44.49
CA LEU A 502 27.63 15.08 -44.28
C LEU A 502 27.20 15.93 -43.08
N PRO A 503 26.34 16.92 -43.25
CA PRO A 503 25.73 17.60 -42.08
C PRO A 503 24.79 16.68 -41.34
N ALA A 504 25.06 16.34 -40.07
CA ALA A 504 24.22 15.48 -39.24
C ALA A 504 22.78 16.00 -39.11
N VAL A 505 22.63 17.33 -39.08
CA VAL A 505 21.30 17.98 -39.04
C VAL A 505 20.47 17.65 -40.27
N GLU A 506 21.07 17.65 -41.45
CA GLU A 506 20.38 17.32 -42.72
C GLU A 506 20.01 15.83 -42.80
N TYR A 507 20.89 14.96 -42.34
CA TYR A 507 20.60 13.53 -42.25
C TYR A 507 19.41 13.24 -41.30
N ASN A 508 19.36 13.91 -40.17
CA ASN A 508 18.31 13.72 -39.17
C ASN A 508 16.93 14.24 -39.64
N LYS A 509 16.85 15.04 -40.72
CA LYS A 509 15.59 15.44 -41.36
C LYS A 509 14.98 14.34 -42.24
N LEU A 510 15.69 13.22 -42.51
CA LEU A 510 15.19 12.16 -43.36
C LEU A 510 13.82 11.66 -42.89
N GLY A 511 12.86 11.68 -43.83
CA GLY A 511 11.47 11.33 -43.58
C GLY A 511 10.54 12.51 -43.38
N SER A 512 11.07 13.73 -43.48
CA SER A 512 10.29 14.98 -43.48
C SER A 512 10.70 15.81 -44.71
N PRO A 513 9.87 16.72 -45.22
CA PRO A 513 10.27 17.64 -46.32
C PRO A 513 11.50 18.44 -45.93
N ALA A 514 12.55 18.43 -46.78
CA ALA A 514 13.82 19.06 -46.47
C ALA A 514 14.67 19.43 -47.72
N SER A 515 14.15 19.21 -48.92
CA SER A 515 14.90 19.47 -50.17
C SER A 515 14.28 20.61 -50.98
N HIS A 516 14.94 20.98 -52.08
CA HIS A 516 14.42 21.91 -53.10
C HIS A 516 13.79 21.17 -54.29
N GLY A 517 13.15 20.01 -54.01
CA GLY A 517 12.45 19.23 -55.04
C GLY A 517 12.99 17.80 -55.17
N CYS A 518 14.28 17.55 -54.95
CA CYS A 518 14.91 16.23 -55.01
C CYS A 518 14.35 15.27 -53.92
N ILE A 519 14.54 13.98 -54.12
CA ILE A 519 14.17 12.89 -53.17
C ILE A 519 15.45 12.41 -52.50
N ARG A 520 15.65 12.83 -51.24
CA ARG A 520 16.81 12.48 -50.43
C ARG A 520 16.58 11.20 -49.62
N THR A 521 17.62 10.36 -49.52
CA THR A 521 17.57 9.15 -48.66
C THR A 521 18.97 8.89 -48.06
N CYS A 522 19.16 7.81 -47.30
CA CYS A 522 20.48 7.38 -46.85
C CYS A 522 21.30 6.80 -48.01
N VAL A 523 22.62 6.78 -47.85
CA VAL A 523 23.55 6.37 -48.91
C VAL A 523 23.28 4.94 -49.40
N ALA A 524 23.09 3.97 -48.51
CA ALA A 524 22.81 2.59 -48.92
C ALA A 524 21.54 2.47 -49.77
N ASP A 525 20.50 3.23 -49.44
CA ASP A 525 19.22 3.16 -50.17
C ASP A 525 19.32 3.95 -51.49
N ALA A 526 20.07 5.08 -51.55
CA ALA A 526 20.38 5.77 -52.80
C ALA A 526 21.18 4.89 -53.74
N LYS A 527 22.24 4.22 -53.24
CA LYS A 527 23.03 3.25 -53.98
C LYS A 527 22.18 2.12 -54.54
N TRP A 528 21.30 1.57 -53.71
CA TRP A 528 20.44 0.48 -54.14
C TRP A 528 19.48 0.90 -55.26
N VAL A 529 18.84 2.07 -55.17
CA VAL A 529 18.00 2.63 -56.25
C VAL A 529 18.83 2.86 -57.52
N TYR A 530 19.98 3.45 -57.41
CA TYR A 530 20.89 3.73 -58.50
C TYR A 530 21.29 2.45 -59.28
N GLU A 531 21.58 1.38 -58.56
CA GLU A 531 22.03 0.11 -59.16
C GLU A 531 20.89 -0.74 -59.71
N ASN A 532 19.67 -0.64 -59.14
CA ASN A 532 18.61 -1.60 -59.38
C ASN A 532 17.36 -1.01 -60.06
N CYS A 533 17.18 0.32 -60.11
CA CYS A 533 15.98 0.94 -60.62
C CYS A 533 16.16 1.75 -61.90
N ASN A 534 17.28 1.56 -62.63
CA ASN A 534 17.46 2.21 -63.92
C ASN A 534 16.39 1.75 -64.92
N GLY A 535 15.69 2.68 -65.57
CA GLY A 535 14.55 2.42 -66.47
C GLY A 535 13.24 2.11 -65.73
N ALA A 536 13.22 2.10 -64.39
CA ALA A 536 12.04 1.79 -63.66
C ALA A 536 10.98 2.91 -63.68
N PRO A 537 9.67 2.62 -63.90
CA PRO A 537 8.64 3.61 -63.75
C PRO A 537 8.48 4.04 -62.28
N ILE A 538 8.44 5.35 -62.07
CA ILE A 538 8.22 5.95 -60.75
C ILE A 538 6.96 6.80 -60.75
N SER A 539 6.13 6.63 -59.71
CA SER A 539 4.95 7.47 -59.46
C SER A 539 5.17 8.26 -58.17
N ILE A 540 5.00 9.54 -58.21
CA ILE A 540 5.12 10.44 -57.06
C ILE A 540 3.68 10.94 -56.73
N ILE A 541 3.24 10.64 -55.50
CA ILE A 541 1.83 10.87 -55.09
C ILE A 541 1.77 11.61 -53.73
N ASP A 542 0.62 12.21 -53.48
CA ASP A 542 0.19 12.66 -52.17
C ASP A 542 -0.66 11.58 -51.50
N GLY A 543 -0.07 10.80 -50.63
CA GLY A 543 -0.81 9.80 -49.87
C GLY A 543 -1.59 10.41 -48.69
N LYS A 544 -2.49 9.63 -48.13
CA LYS A 544 -3.17 10.03 -46.88
C LYS A 544 -2.18 10.01 -45.70
N TYR A 545 -2.16 11.11 -44.96
CA TYR A 545 -1.34 11.19 -43.76
C TYR A 545 -1.70 10.10 -42.73
N LYS A 546 -0.69 9.41 -42.18
CA LYS A 546 -0.79 8.43 -41.10
C LYS A 546 0.16 8.83 -39.99
N ALA A 547 -0.35 8.89 -38.75
CA ALA A 547 0.48 9.28 -37.59
C ALA A 547 1.56 8.24 -37.26
N ASP A 548 1.23 6.94 -37.45
CA ASP A 548 2.14 5.83 -37.09
C ASP A 548 3.09 5.50 -38.25
N ASP A 549 4.40 5.68 -38.07
CA ASP A 549 5.43 5.37 -39.06
C ASP A 549 5.35 3.94 -39.58
N ALA A 550 5.03 2.98 -38.68
CA ALA A 550 4.87 1.57 -39.04
C ALA A 550 3.72 1.29 -40.02
N MET A 551 2.81 2.24 -40.21
CA MET A 551 1.66 2.13 -41.11
C MET A 551 1.75 3.06 -42.32
N LYS A 552 2.82 3.84 -42.47
CA LYS A 552 3.05 4.71 -43.63
C LYS A 552 3.50 3.85 -44.83
N GLY A 553 2.72 3.85 -45.89
CA GLY A 553 2.91 2.95 -47.03
C GLY A 553 2.63 1.48 -46.70
N PRO A 554 2.76 0.56 -47.68
CA PRO A 554 2.49 -0.89 -47.45
C PRO A 554 3.46 -1.52 -46.48
N LEU A 555 4.75 -1.19 -46.52
CA LEU A 555 5.77 -1.78 -45.67
C LEU A 555 6.17 -0.90 -44.46
N GLY A 556 5.46 0.22 -44.27
CA GLY A 556 5.80 1.19 -43.22
C GLY A 556 7.02 2.03 -43.56
N LYS A 557 7.39 2.92 -42.66
CA LYS A 557 8.56 3.77 -42.81
C LYS A 557 9.79 3.10 -42.19
N LYS A 558 10.86 2.97 -42.96
CA LYS A 558 12.12 2.37 -42.46
C LYS A 558 12.62 3.13 -41.23
N ALA A 559 13.00 2.41 -40.19
CA ALA A 559 13.63 3.01 -39.02
C ALA A 559 14.95 3.69 -39.40
N LEU A 560 15.24 4.80 -38.77
CA LEU A 560 16.46 5.56 -38.94
C LEU A 560 17.11 5.78 -37.58
N THR A 561 18.43 5.53 -37.49
CA THR A 561 19.19 5.89 -36.28
C THR A 561 19.72 7.33 -36.47
N PRO A 562 19.29 8.28 -35.65
CA PRO A 562 19.78 9.66 -35.77
C PRO A 562 21.27 9.76 -35.48
N LEU A 563 21.95 10.63 -36.23
CA LEU A 563 23.34 10.97 -35.97
C LEU A 563 23.47 11.87 -34.75
N ARG A 564 24.49 11.65 -33.93
CA ARG A 564 24.78 12.41 -32.70
C ARG A 564 26.18 13.00 -32.72
N GLY A 565 26.35 14.12 -32.02
CA GLY A 565 27.64 14.78 -31.85
C GLY A 565 28.23 15.30 -33.19
N ALA A 566 29.50 15.14 -33.35
CA ALA A 566 30.27 15.59 -34.54
C ALA A 566 30.24 14.58 -35.70
N ALA A 567 29.26 13.65 -35.73
CA ALA A 567 29.16 12.70 -36.83
C ALA A 567 28.94 13.45 -38.16
N ASN A 568 29.81 13.18 -39.13
CA ASN A 568 29.87 13.86 -40.42
C ASN A 568 29.80 12.88 -41.61
N PHE A 569 29.31 11.69 -41.41
CA PHE A 569 29.14 10.65 -42.43
C PHE A 569 27.83 9.90 -42.27
N ASP A 570 27.34 9.30 -43.36
CA ASP A 570 26.18 8.41 -43.33
C ASP A 570 26.64 7.02 -42.87
N PRO A 571 26.09 6.49 -41.73
CA PRO A 571 26.49 5.18 -41.23
C PRO A 571 26.09 4.03 -42.15
N THR A 572 25.35 4.31 -43.23
CA THR A 572 25.00 3.31 -44.26
C THR A 572 25.86 3.40 -45.51
N ASP A 573 26.81 4.33 -45.54
CA ASP A 573 27.74 4.49 -46.68
C ASP A 573 28.75 3.34 -46.68
N PRO A 574 28.81 2.51 -47.74
CA PRO A 574 29.79 1.42 -47.82
C PRO A 574 31.24 1.88 -48.00
N ALA A 575 31.46 3.18 -48.17
CA ALA A 575 32.80 3.77 -48.31
C ALA A 575 33.33 4.33 -46.97
N VAL A 576 32.65 4.14 -45.87
CA VAL A 576 33.03 4.63 -44.54
C VAL A 576 33.31 3.46 -43.59
#